data_d479629d06cd96331e151b2eba6a43df
#
_entry.id   d479629d06cd96331e151b2eba6a43df
#
_cell.length_a   1.000
_cell.length_b   1.000
_cell.length_c   1.000
_cell.angle_alpha   90.00
_cell.angle_beta   90.00
_cell.angle_gamma   90.00
#
_symmetry.space_group_name_H-M   'P 1'
#
loop_
_entity.id
_entity.type
_entity.pdbx_description
1 polymer ?
#
loop_
_entity_poly.entity_id
_entity_poly.type
_entity_poly.pdbx_seq_one_letter_code
_entity_poly.pdbx_strand_id
1 'polypeptide(L)'
;MNKIISWFEIPVLDLNRASAFYEKILAVTLNRGDMGPTSLAVFPYDRDKDTGGTLIIGPGFNPSTEGSIVYLHAGDSLDGVLPRIEPAGGAILLPRTELPGSMGAYAHFRDTEGNRVGLYATA
;
A
#
# COMPACT_ATOMS: atom_id res chain seq x y z
N MET A 1 -1.56 -11.87 22.28
CA MET A 1 -1.52 -11.34 20.91
C MET A 1 -2.62 -10.30 20.74
N ASN A 2 -2.26 -9.10 20.33
CA ASN A 2 -3.20 -7.99 20.23
C ASN A 2 -3.52 -7.57 18.79
N LYS A 3 -2.80 -8.11 17.81
CA LYS A 3 -3.05 -7.79 16.41
C LYS A 3 -3.70 -8.96 15.70
N ILE A 4 -4.77 -8.68 14.98
CA ILE A 4 -5.39 -9.69 14.13
C ILE A 4 -4.57 -9.88 12.85
N ILE A 5 -4.02 -8.77 12.32
CA ILE A 5 -3.22 -8.83 11.09
C ILE A 5 -1.76 -9.01 11.45
N SER A 6 -1.14 -10.11 10.96
CA SER A 6 0.28 -10.36 11.17
C SER A 6 1.16 -9.76 10.10
N TRP A 7 0.70 -9.81 8.85
CA TRP A 7 1.50 -9.45 7.68
C TRP A 7 0.55 -9.23 6.50
N PHE A 8 0.92 -8.39 5.55
CA PHE A 8 0.16 -8.27 4.31
C PHE A 8 1.08 -8.38 3.10
N GLU A 9 0.50 -8.81 1.97
CA GLU A 9 1.22 -8.93 0.70
C GLU A 9 0.40 -8.29 -0.40
N ILE A 10 1.04 -7.44 -1.20
CA ILE A 10 0.44 -6.81 -2.37
C ILE A 10 1.11 -7.42 -3.59
N PRO A 11 0.39 -8.22 -4.39
CA PRO A 11 0.98 -8.84 -5.57
C PRO A 11 1.25 -7.81 -6.66
N VAL A 12 2.37 -7.96 -7.37
CA VAL A 12 2.76 -7.03 -8.42
C VAL A 12 3.25 -7.80 -9.65
N LEU A 13 3.24 -7.12 -10.81
CA LEU A 13 3.70 -7.69 -12.07
C LEU A 13 5.12 -7.24 -12.40
N ASP A 14 5.56 -6.12 -11.86
CA ASP A 14 6.90 -5.57 -12.08
C ASP A 14 7.35 -4.93 -10.76
N LEU A 15 8.29 -5.60 -10.10
CA LEU A 15 8.71 -5.17 -8.76
C LEU A 15 9.41 -3.82 -8.76
N ASN A 16 10.19 -3.52 -9.80
CA ASN A 16 10.86 -2.22 -9.91
C ASN A 16 9.86 -1.09 -10.09
N ARG A 17 8.90 -1.28 -10.98
CA ARG A 17 7.87 -0.28 -11.23
C ARG A 17 6.99 -0.06 -10.00
N ALA A 18 6.56 -1.14 -9.37
CA ALA A 18 5.72 -1.05 -8.17
C ALA A 18 6.47 -0.40 -7.02
N SER A 19 7.74 -0.78 -6.80
CA SER A 19 8.56 -0.19 -5.75
C SER A 19 8.72 1.32 -5.95
N ALA A 20 9.02 1.74 -7.17
CA ALA A 20 9.17 3.16 -7.48
C ALA A 20 7.88 3.93 -7.20
N PHE A 21 6.74 3.35 -7.55
CA PHE A 21 5.44 3.97 -7.30
C PHE A 21 5.20 4.18 -5.80
N TYR A 22 5.33 3.11 -5.01
CA TYR A 22 5.03 3.19 -3.57
C TYR A 22 6.07 4.04 -2.82
N GLU A 23 7.34 3.98 -3.21
CA GLU A 23 8.36 4.84 -2.61
C GLU A 23 8.05 6.31 -2.85
N LYS A 24 7.54 6.64 -4.03
CA LYS A 24 7.21 8.02 -4.36
C LYS A 24 5.98 8.52 -3.61
N ILE A 25 4.89 7.73 -3.60
CA ILE A 25 3.65 8.22 -2.99
C ILE A 25 3.73 8.28 -1.47
N LEU A 26 4.48 7.36 -0.84
CA LEU A 26 4.60 7.28 0.62
C LEU A 26 5.86 7.96 1.16
N ALA A 27 6.77 8.39 0.28
CA ALA A 27 8.04 9.01 0.65
C ALA A 27 8.86 8.10 1.57
N VAL A 28 8.99 6.83 1.19
CA VAL A 28 9.73 5.82 1.95
C VAL A 28 10.66 5.05 1.02
N THR A 29 11.52 4.23 1.61
CA THR A 29 12.39 3.31 0.87
C THR A 29 12.01 1.88 1.24
N LEU A 30 11.76 1.04 0.22
CA LEU A 30 11.45 -0.37 0.44
C LEU A 30 12.73 -1.20 0.41
N ASN A 31 12.74 -2.30 1.16
CA ASN A 31 13.88 -3.21 1.25
C ASN A 31 13.64 -4.44 0.40
N ARG A 32 14.56 -4.70 -0.55
CA ARG A 32 14.47 -5.84 -1.45
C ARG A 32 14.92 -7.12 -0.78
N GLY A 33 14.30 -8.23 -1.17
CA GLY A 33 14.69 -9.56 -0.72
C GLY A 33 14.14 -10.63 -1.65
N ASP A 34 14.68 -11.82 -1.51
CA ASP A 34 14.24 -12.98 -2.29
C ASP A 34 13.90 -14.12 -1.35
N MET A 35 12.85 -14.87 -1.70
CA MET A 35 12.45 -16.08 -0.99
C MET A 35 12.14 -17.16 -2.02
N GLY A 36 13.18 -17.89 -2.44
CA GLY A 36 13.04 -18.91 -3.49
C GLY A 36 12.53 -18.31 -4.78
N PRO A 37 11.41 -18.79 -5.33
CA PRO A 37 10.87 -18.28 -6.61
C PRO A 37 10.20 -16.90 -6.48
N THR A 38 10.06 -16.36 -5.27
CA THR A 38 9.41 -15.05 -5.07
C THR A 38 10.45 -13.99 -4.73
N SER A 39 10.17 -12.76 -5.16
CA SER A 39 10.98 -11.60 -4.80
C SER A 39 10.09 -10.59 -4.08
N LEU A 40 10.68 -9.87 -3.13
CA LEU A 40 9.96 -9.00 -2.22
C LEU A 40 10.52 -7.58 -2.24
N ALA A 41 9.64 -6.63 -1.96
CA ALA A 41 10.05 -5.27 -1.60
C ALA A 41 9.27 -4.91 -0.34
N VAL A 42 9.94 -4.94 0.80
CA VAL A 42 9.32 -4.84 2.12
C VAL A 42 9.19 -3.38 2.53
N PHE A 43 7.98 -2.98 2.95
CA PHE A 43 7.74 -1.65 3.48
C PHE A 43 8.46 -1.48 4.83
N PRO A 44 8.97 -0.28 5.14
CA PRO A 44 9.60 -0.06 6.44
C PRO A 44 8.56 -0.21 7.57
N TYR A 45 8.94 -0.89 8.64
CA TYR A 45 8.05 -1.08 9.77
C TYR A 45 8.85 -1.39 11.04
N ASP A 46 8.25 -1.09 12.19
CA ASP A 46 8.78 -1.45 13.50
C ASP A 46 8.10 -2.75 13.93
N ARG A 47 8.88 -3.82 14.08
CA ARG A 47 8.35 -5.15 14.40
C ARG A 47 7.53 -5.17 15.70
N ASP A 48 7.88 -4.31 16.65
CA ASP A 48 7.23 -4.32 17.96
C ASP A 48 5.94 -3.51 17.98
N LYS A 49 5.77 -2.56 17.05
CA LYS A 49 4.65 -1.61 17.07
C LYS A 49 3.73 -1.71 15.86
N ASP A 50 4.27 -2.14 14.72
CA ASP A 50 3.57 -2.08 13.45
C ASP A 50 3.24 -3.45 12.90
N THR A 51 2.25 -3.49 12.01
CA THR A 51 2.06 -4.62 11.11
C THR A 51 2.88 -4.34 9.85
N GLY A 52 3.78 -5.26 9.51
CA GLY A 52 4.59 -5.15 8.31
C GLY A 52 3.92 -5.75 7.10
N GLY A 53 4.48 -5.47 5.94
CA GLY A 53 4.01 -6.01 4.68
C GLY A 53 4.99 -5.77 3.55
N THR A 54 4.66 -6.31 2.39
CA THR A 54 5.57 -6.32 1.25
C THR A 54 4.81 -6.25 -0.08
N LEU A 55 5.49 -5.72 -1.09
CA LEU A 55 5.15 -6.04 -2.47
C LEU A 55 5.75 -7.41 -2.78
N ILE A 56 5.05 -8.22 -3.57
CA ILE A 56 5.51 -9.58 -3.87
C ILE A 56 5.28 -9.91 -5.34
N ILE A 57 6.28 -10.54 -5.95
CA ILE A 57 6.17 -11.06 -7.31
C ILE A 57 6.61 -12.53 -7.32
N GLY A 58 5.85 -13.36 -7.99
CA GLY A 58 6.15 -14.79 -8.10
C GLY A 58 4.96 -15.59 -8.61
N PRO A 59 5.13 -16.90 -8.76
CA PRO A 59 4.03 -17.77 -9.22
C PRO A 59 2.86 -17.73 -8.24
N GLY A 60 1.65 -17.54 -8.77
CA GLY A 60 0.44 -17.56 -7.96
C GLY A 60 0.06 -16.24 -7.32
N PHE A 61 0.86 -15.18 -7.51
CA PHE A 61 0.55 -13.86 -6.99
C PHE A 61 0.06 -12.97 -8.12
N ASN A 62 -1.25 -12.68 -8.13
CA ASN A 62 -1.88 -11.94 -9.22
C ASN A 62 -2.54 -10.67 -8.70
N PRO A 63 -2.19 -9.48 -9.23
CA PRO A 63 -2.86 -8.24 -8.86
C PRO A 63 -4.34 -8.26 -9.22
N SER A 64 -5.16 -7.54 -8.46
CA SER A 64 -6.59 -7.46 -8.70
C SER A 64 -7.18 -6.20 -8.05
N THR A 65 -8.28 -5.71 -8.64
CA THR A 65 -9.09 -4.67 -8.00
C THR A 65 -10.20 -5.28 -7.15
N GLU A 66 -10.28 -6.60 -7.09
CA GLU A 66 -11.31 -7.33 -6.35
C GLU A 66 -10.71 -7.95 -5.08
N GLY A 67 -11.57 -8.30 -4.13
CA GLY A 67 -11.15 -9.00 -2.92
C GLY A 67 -10.81 -8.05 -1.79
N SER A 68 -9.91 -8.50 -0.92
CA SER A 68 -9.53 -7.75 0.28
C SER A 68 -8.80 -6.46 -0.06
N ILE A 69 -9.06 -5.42 0.74
CA ILE A 69 -8.41 -4.13 0.56
C ILE A 69 -7.48 -3.87 1.73
N VAL A 70 -6.21 -3.61 1.42
CA VAL A 70 -5.21 -3.21 2.40
C VAL A 70 -5.23 -1.70 2.51
N TYR A 71 -5.39 -1.18 3.72
CA TYR A 71 -5.31 0.27 3.96
C TYR A 71 -3.93 0.61 4.47
N LEU A 72 -3.21 1.43 3.71
CA LEU A 72 -1.90 1.94 4.12
C LEU A 72 -2.10 3.24 4.90
N HIS A 73 -1.29 3.44 5.92
CA HIS A 73 -1.40 4.64 6.76
C HIS A 73 -0.76 5.84 6.06
N ALA A 74 -1.53 6.88 5.84
CA ALA A 74 -1.06 8.08 5.16
C ALA A 74 -0.61 9.19 6.12
N GLY A 75 -0.65 8.92 7.43
CA GLY A 75 -0.23 9.91 8.43
C GLY A 75 -1.39 10.79 8.89
N ASP A 76 -1.09 12.06 9.08
CA ASP A 76 -2.05 13.00 9.62
C ASP A 76 -3.10 13.45 8.60
N SER A 77 -2.77 13.39 7.30
CA SER A 77 -3.65 13.86 6.25
C SER A 77 -3.41 13.09 4.96
N LEU A 78 -4.48 12.83 4.22
CA LEU A 78 -4.39 12.25 2.87
C LEU A 78 -3.73 13.20 1.88
N ASP A 79 -3.69 14.49 2.17
CA ASP A 79 -3.14 15.50 1.27
C ASP A 79 -1.65 15.31 0.99
N GLY A 80 -0.94 14.57 1.86
CA GLY A 80 0.45 14.25 1.63
C GLY A 80 0.66 13.12 0.63
N VAL A 81 -0.36 12.32 0.34
CA VAL A 81 -0.25 11.14 -0.52
C VAL A 81 -1.06 11.28 -1.80
N LEU A 82 -2.33 11.68 -1.69
CA LEU A 82 -3.23 11.69 -2.84
C LEU A 82 -2.69 12.44 -4.06
N PRO A 83 -2.10 13.64 -3.93
CA PRO A 83 -1.58 14.36 -5.10
C PRO A 83 -0.43 13.67 -5.82
N ARG A 84 0.22 12.70 -5.18
CA ARG A 84 1.37 11.99 -5.76
C ARG A 84 0.96 10.78 -6.59
N ILE A 85 -0.28 10.30 -6.46
CA ILE A 85 -0.70 9.03 -7.03
C ILE A 85 -0.72 9.07 -8.56
N GLU A 86 -1.43 10.03 -9.15
CA GLU A 86 -1.53 10.12 -10.60
C GLU A 86 -0.19 10.44 -11.27
N PRO A 87 0.60 11.39 -10.77
CA PRO A 87 1.93 11.61 -11.35
C PRO A 87 2.86 10.39 -11.25
N ALA A 88 2.65 9.53 -10.26
CA ALA A 88 3.46 8.31 -10.10
C ALA A 88 2.96 7.13 -10.95
N GLY A 89 1.81 7.26 -11.61
CA GLY A 89 1.30 6.23 -12.52
C GLY A 89 0.07 5.50 -12.03
N GLY A 90 -0.49 5.88 -10.89
CA GLY A 90 -1.73 5.30 -10.36
C GLY A 90 -2.96 6.09 -10.76
N ALA A 91 -4.11 5.71 -10.21
CA ALA A 91 -5.37 6.40 -10.45
C ALA A 91 -6.20 6.43 -9.15
N ILE A 92 -6.92 7.51 -8.93
CA ILE A 92 -7.83 7.62 -7.79
C ILE A 92 -9.12 6.90 -8.12
N LEU A 93 -9.50 5.91 -7.31
CA LEU A 93 -10.74 5.16 -7.48
C LEU A 93 -11.85 5.69 -6.58
N LEU A 94 -11.51 6.09 -5.36
CA LEU A 94 -12.42 6.72 -4.41
C LEU A 94 -11.69 7.90 -3.79
N PRO A 95 -12.19 9.13 -4.00
CA PRO A 95 -11.51 10.30 -3.44
C PRO A 95 -11.64 10.35 -1.92
N ARG A 96 -11.00 11.33 -1.30
CA ARG A 96 -11.05 11.52 0.15
C ARG A 96 -12.48 11.43 0.64
N THR A 97 -12.71 10.52 1.58
CA THR A 97 -14.02 10.27 2.18
C THR A 97 -13.87 10.36 3.69
N GLU A 98 -14.64 11.23 4.31
CA GLU A 98 -14.56 11.46 5.74
C GLU A 98 -15.29 10.36 6.50
N LEU A 99 -14.65 9.84 7.56
CA LEU A 99 -15.28 8.87 8.45
C LEU A 99 -16.14 9.59 9.48
N PRO A 100 -17.24 8.99 9.96
CA PRO A 100 -18.06 9.61 10.98
C PRO A 100 -17.30 9.74 12.31
N GLY A 101 -17.72 10.71 13.12
CA GLY A 101 -17.20 10.86 14.48
C GLY A 101 -15.76 11.30 14.57
N SER A 102 -15.25 12.03 13.60
CA SER A 102 -13.87 12.52 13.59
C SER A 102 -12.84 11.39 13.64
N MET A 103 -13.16 10.25 13.05
CA MET A 103 -12.26 9.09 13.01
C MET A 103 -11.25 9.15 11.86
N GLY A 104 -11.17 10.26 11.16
CA GLY A 104 -10.23 10.42 10.07
C GLY A 104 -10.89 10.33 8.71
N ALA A 105 -10.08 10.05 7.70
CA ALA A 105 -10.53 9.98 6.31
C ALA A 105 -9.83 8.85 5.59
N TYR A 106 -10.45 8.39 4.50
CA TYR A 106 -9.88 7.33 3.69
C TYR A 106 -10.10 7.60 2.21
N ALA A 107 -9.37 6.87 1.39
CA ALA A 107 -9.47 6.95 -0.06
C ALA A 107 -9.03 5.61 -0.65
N HIS A 108 -9.35 5.37 -1.90
CA HIS A 108 -8.84 4.19 -2.63
C HIS A 108 -8.14 4.65 -3.90
N PHE A 109 -7.10 3.92 -4.27
CA PHE A 109 -6.41 4.15 -5.53
C PHE A 109 -6.15 2.80 -6.22
N ARG A 110 -5.94 2.87 -7.53
CA ARG A 110 -5.38 1.75 -8.29
C ARG A 110 -3.89 2.02 -8.44
N ASP A 111 -3.08 1.04 -8.07
CA ASP A 111 -1.64 1.17 -8.22
C ASP A 111 -1.19 0.87 -9.66
N THR A 112 0.12 0.93 -9.91
CA THR A 112 0.68 0.68 -11.25
C THR A 112 0.51 -0.76 -11.70
N GLU A 113 0.13 -1.67 -10.79
CA GLU A 113 0.05 -3.10 -11.07
C GLU A 113 -1.38 -3.59 -11.26
N GLY A 114 -2.38 -2.74 -11.00
CA GLY A 114 -3.78 -3.11 -11.11
C GLY A 114 -4.45 -3.51 -9.81
N ASN A 115 -3.84 -3.21 -8.67
CA ASN A 115 -4.46 -3.46 -7.37
C ASN A 115 -5.29 -2.27 -6.92
N ARG A 116 -6.40 -2.55 -6.23
CA ARG A 116 -7.11 -1.54 -5.44
C ARG A 116 -6.51 -1.53 -4.04
N VAL A 117 -6.04 -0.40 -3.60
CA VAL A 117 -5.41 -0.22 -2.29
C VAL A 117 -6.07 0.97 -1.60
N GLY A 118 -6.25 0.86 -0.30
CA GLY A 118 -6.80 1.94 0.50
C GLY A 118 -5.73 2.77 1.16
N LEU A 119 -6.11 4.01 1.50
CA LEU A 119 -5.31 4.90 2.32
C LEU A 119 -6.17 5.36 3.49
N TYR A 120 -5.55 5.47 4.65
CA TYR A 120 -6.20 6.02 5.83
C TYR A 120 -5.34 7.11 6.44
N ALA A 121 -5.97 8.18 6.87
CA ALA A 121 -5.32 9.26 7.62
C ALA A 121 -6.18 9.66 8.80
N THR A 122 -5.54 10.20 9.85
CA THR A 122 -6.26 10.57 11.08
C THR A 122 -7.12 11.82 10.91
N ALA A 123 -6.89 12.58 9.86
CA ALA A 123 -7.70 13.77 9.57
C ALA A 123 -7.93 13.99 8.09
#